data_615dbc1555cf2bd43a7e108688889b11
#
_entry.id   615dbc1555cf2bd43a7e108688889b11
#
_cell.length_a   1.000
_cell.length_b   1.000
_cell.length_c   1.000
_cell.angle_alpha   90.00
_cell.angle_beta   90.00
_cell.angle_gamma   90.00
#
_symmetry.space_group_name_H-M   'P 1'
#
loop_
_entity.id
_entity.type
_entity.pdbx_description
1 polymer ?
#
loop_
_entity_poly.entity_id
_entity_poly.type
_entity_poly.pdbx_seq_one_letter_code
_entity_poly.pdbx_strand_id
1 'polypeptide(L)'
;MKRLSTLVLSTILVLSGLQVKCQVEYDKYFTDNQLRIDYYLFGNADTVSYALDKLVKEPKWGGPRMQLIDNMNYGMYFIEVTLPDSDVMLYSHGYCLLFGEWQTTDEATKTTKGFHESVVIPFPKEPVEVTFYAKTDLLEPVEKMKILVDPNDYFIKPAPKLPYEVLNVYGDYPVENAVDIVLLPDGYTAEEMEKFTKDCQFFVKSLFSYAPYDRYKDRFNVRAVLIPSQDSDVTMPGDRLYRNTALSCSFWTFDSERYCMTYDNETMKTLSGQVPYDQIYILANTKKYGGGGIYNSYCVSTTGDSYASDVIIHEFGHGFAGLADEYAYDGTDNYTLDVEPWEPNITTLVNFDSKWKDMVDNKIKIPTPVKPKYENKVGVYEGAGYQTHGIYRPMIDCLMRTFRGDKFCPVCQRAIERMIKYYTE
;
A
#
# COMPACT_ATOMS: atom_id res chain seq x y z
N MET A 1 16.28 -8.60 -78.61
CA MET A 1 15.70 -7.60 -77.69
C MET A 1 15.60 -8.23 -76.29
N LYS A 2 16.54 -7.97 -75.40
CA LYS A 2 16.57 -8.48 -74.02
C LYS A 2 16.00 -7.38 -73.13
N ARG A 3 14.87 -7.66 -72.41
CA ARG A 3 14.33 -6.76 -71.37
C ARG A 3 15.10 -6.98 -70.06
N LEU A 4 15.77 -5.94 -69.61
CA LEU A 4 16.33 -5.85 -68.28
C LEU A 4 15.20 -5.52 -67.28
N SER A 5 14.95 -6.39 -66.31
CA SER A 5 14.06 -6.12 -65.19
C SER A 5 14.89 -5.56 -64.03
N THR A 6 14.65 -4.30 -63.71
CA THR A 6 15.29 -3.61 -62.59
C THR A 6 14.48 -3.96 -61.33
N LEU A 7 15.13 -4.69 -60.41
CA LEU A 7 14.57 -4.99 -59.07
C LEU A 7 14.88 -3.80 -58.14
N VAL A 8 13.85 -3.06 -57.75
CA VAL A 8 13.97 -2.00 -56.75
C VAL A 8 13.81 -2.65 -55.35
N LEU A 9 14.90 -2.74 -54.62
CA LEU A 9 14.91 -3.22 -53.27
C LEU A 9 14.56 -2.06 -52.31
N SER A 10 13.31 -2.01 -51.85
CA SER A 10 12.88 -1.04 -50.84
C SER A 10 13.33 -1.49 -49.47
N THR A 11 14.37 -0.86 -48.93
CA THR A 11 14.83 -1.05 -47.56
C THR A 11 13.88 -0.27 -46.64
N ILE A 12 12.98 -0.97 -45.94
CA ILE A 12 12.17 -0.38 -44.88
C ILE A 12 13.08 -0.26 -43.66
N LEU A 13 13.52 0.96 -43.36
CA LEU A 13 14.17 1.31 -42.10
C LEU A 13 13.08 1.31 -41.00
N VAL A 14 13.05 0.22 -40.23
CA VAL A 14 12.26 0.21 -38.98
C VAL A 14 13.05 1.03 -37.95
N LEU A 15 12.73 2.30 -37.83
CA LEU A 15 13.13 3.11 -36.69
C LEU A 15 12.37 2.57 -35.47
N SER A 16 12.99 1.67 -34.70
CA SER A 16 12.60 1.40 -33.34
C SER A 16 12.83 2.68 -32.54
N GLY A 17 11.79 3.47 -32.40
CA GLY A 17 11.79 4.63 -31.50
C GLY A 17 12.03 4.11 -30.08
N LEU A 18 13.25 4.25 -29.58
CA LEU A 18 13.49 4.30 -28.14
C LEU A 18 12.70 5.52 -27.65
N GLN A 19 11.51 5.28 -27.09
CA GLN A 19 10.87 6.26 -26.23
C GLN A 19 11.79 6.41 -25.01
N VAL A 20 12.67 7.38 -25.05
CA VAL A 20 13.31 7.91 -23.84
C VAL A 20 12.13 8.46 -23.02
N LYS A 21 11.65 7.70 -22.02
CA LYS A 21 10.75 8.24 -21.00
C LYS A 21 11.53 9.39 -20.37
N CYS A 22 11.13 10.62 -20.68
CA CYS A 22 11.71 11.79 -20.05
C CYS A 22 11.34 11.67 -18.56
N GLN A 23 12.35 11.48 -17.74
CA GLN A 23 12.17 11.42 -16.29
C GLN A 23 11.67 12.80 -15.85
N VAL A 24 10.60 12.84 -15.04
CA VAL A 24 10.06 14.09 -14.51
C VAL A 24 11.08 14.67 -13.53
N GLU A 25 11.52 15.89 -13.78
CA GLU A 25 12.42 16.61 -12.89
C GLU A 25 11.65 17.15 -11.69
N TYR A 26 11.82 16.56 -10.49
CA TYR A 26 11.12 16.94 -9.26
C TYR A 26 11.20 18.45 -9.01
N ASP A 27 12.42 19.00 -8.95
CA ASP A 27 12.65 20.41 -8.59
C ASP A 27 12.09 21.41 -9.60
N LYS A 28 11.75 20.97 -10.81
CA LYS A 28 11.09 21.82 -11.80
C LYS A 28 9.63 22.07 -11.44
N TYR A 29 8.92 21.05 -10.99
CA TYR A 29 7.47 21.08 -10.84
C TYR A 29 7.00 21.15 -9.40
N PHE A 30 7.81 20.69 -8.44
CA PHE A 30 7.41 20.50 -7.05
C PHE A 30 8.31 21.22 -6.06
N THR A 31 7.79 21.50 -4.86
CA THR A 31 8.51 22.00 -3.70
C THR A 31 8.79 20.87 -2.71
N ASP A 32 9.56 21.14 -1.64
CA ASP A 32 9.82 20.16 -0.58
C ASP A 32 8.59 19.83 0.30
N ASN A 33 7.50 20.59 0.15
CA ASN A 33 6.27 20.32 0.86
C ASN A 33 5.47 19.19 0.19
N GLN A 34 4.48 18.64 0.89
CA GLN A 34 3.46 17.80 0.30
C GLN A 34 2.09 18.45 0.37
N LEU A 35 1.20 18.07 -0.54
CA LEU A 35 -0.20 18.39 -0.54
C LEU A 35 -1.01 17.16 -0.15
N ARG A 36 -1.71 17.23 0.97
CA ARG A 36 -2.74 16.26 1.31
C ARG A 36 -4.07 16.71 0.70
N ILE A 37 -4.72 15.82 0.00
CA ILE A 37 -6.04 16.00 -0.58
C ILE A 37 -7.00 15.10 0.18
N ASP A 38 -7.85 15.72 1.00
CA ASP A 38 -8.87 15.02 1.77
C ASP A 38 -10.18 14.99 0.97
N TYR A 39 -10.83 13.85 0.94
CA TYR A 39 -12.07 13.64 0.19
C TYR A 39 -12.95 12.59 0.85
N TYR A 40 -14.21 12.58 0.49
CA TYR A 40 -15.16 11.56 0.91
C TYR A 40 -15.45 10.58 -0.22
N LEU A 41 -15.52 9.30 0.13
CA LEU A 41 -16.19 8.27 -0.64
C LEU A 41 -17.51 7.95 0.03
N PHE A 42 -18.57 7.82 -0.75
CA PHE A 42 -19.84 7.31 -0.26
C PHE A 42 -20.52 6.46 -1.31
N GLY A 43 -21.06 5.33 -0.88
CA GLY A 43 -21.63 4.36 -1.80
C GLY A 43 -22.06 3.07 -1.11
N ASN A 44 -22.19 2.03 -1.93
CA ASN A 44 -22.55 0.67 -1.52
C ASN A 44 -21.72 -0.33 -2.35
N ALA A 45 -22.11 -1.62 -2.37
CA ALA A 45 -21.39 -2.64 -3.13
C ALA A 45 -21.26 -2.31 -4.64
N ASP A 46 -22.26 -1.65 -5.23
CA ASP A 46 -22.34 -1.44 -6.69
C ASP A 46 -21.92 -0.03 -7.13
N THR A 47 -21.97 0.95 -6.22
CA THR A 47 -21.80 2.36 -6.55
C THR A 47 -20.86 3.08 -5.62
N VAL A 48 -20.11 4.06 -6.14
CA VAL A 48 -19.29 4.98 -5.36
C VAL A 48 -19.33 6.37 -5.96
N SER A 49 -19.47 7.37 -5.09
CA SER A 49 -19.33 8.80 -5.40
C SER A 49 -18.19 9.41 -4.61
N TYR A 50 -17.51 10.39 -5.20
CA TYR A 50 -16.40 11.11 -4.64
C TYR A 50 -16.78 12.56 -4.39
N ALA A 51 -16.32 13.13 -3.28
CA ALA A 51 -16.48 14.55 -2.99
C ALA A 51 -15.23 15.09 -2.32
N LEU A 52 -14.63 16.15 -2.90
CA LEU A 52 -13.52 16.86 -2.29
C LEU A 52 -13.94 17.46 -0.94
N ASP A 53 -13.12 17.27 0.11
CA ASP A 53 -13.32 17.92 1.41
C ASP A 53 -12.41 19.17 1.50
N LYS A 54 -11.10 18.97 1.51
CA LYS A 54 -10.14 20.06 1.69
C LYS A 54 -8.76 19.74 1.16
N LEU A 55 -7.96 20.80 0.98
CA LEU A 55 -6.55 20.74 0.62
C LEU A 55 -5.70 21.20 1.81
N VAL A 56 -4.67 20.44 2.18
CA VAL A 56 -3.79 20.73 3.32
C VAL A 56 -2.33 20.70 2.87
N LYS A 57 -1.63 21.83 3.06
CA LYS A 57 -0.19 21.89 2.82
C LYS A 57 0.56 21.39 4.05
N GLU A 58 1.28 20.28 3.90
CA GLU A 58 2.07 19.66 4.95
C GLU A 58 3.57 19.95 4.81
N PRO A 59 4.37 19.87 5.91
CA PRO A 59 5.71 20.43 5.95
C PRO A 59 6.70 19.81 4.99
N LYS A 60 6.68 18.50 4.76
CA LYS A 60 7.73 17.85 3.99
C LYS A 60 7.22 16.63 3.22
N TRP A 61 7.60 16.54 1.96
CA TRP A 61 7.40 15.39 1.10
C TRP A 61 8.27 14.20 1.56
N GLY A 62 7.65 13.07 1.83
CA GLY A 62 8.32 11.80 2.20
C GLY A 62 8.64 10.92 1.00
N GLY A 63 7.82 10.99 -0.05
CA GLY A 63 7.87 10.08 -1.19
C GLY A 63 9.08 10.23 -2.11
N PRO A 64 9.19 9.37 -3.13
CA PRO A 64 10.30 9.34 -4.06
C PRO A 64 10.40 10.64 -4.86
N ARG A 65 11.63 11.05 -5.24
CA ARG A 65 11.88 12.18 -6.14
C ARG A 65 12.36 11.75 -7.52
N MET A 66 12.90 10.54 -7.62
CA MET A 66 13.43 10.02 -8.88
C MET A 66 12.38 9.20 -9.65
N GLN A 67 11.47 8.55 -8.96
CA GLN A 67 10.42 7.72 -9.55
C GLN A 67 9.03 8.29 -9.26
N LEU A 68 8.72 9.42 -9.89
CA LEU A 68 7.46 10.14 -9.70
C LEU A 68 6.26 9.45 -10.38
N ILE A 69 6.51 8.63 -11.38
CA ILE A 69 5.48 7.89 -12.10
C ILE A 69 5.47 6.45 -11.61
N ASP A 70 4.37 6.05 -11.01
CA ASP A 70 4.16 4.68 -10.57
C ASP A 70 3.98 3.74 -11.78
N ASN A 71 4.96 2.86 -11.98
CA ASN A 71 4.94 1.85 -13.03
C ASN A 71 4.58 0.45 -12.51
N MET A 72 4.28 0.30 -11.21
CA MET A 72 3.91 -0.97 -10.60
C MET A 72 2.51 -1.42 -11.01
N ASN A 73 1.62 -0.44 -11.20
CA ASN A 73 0.20 -0.66 -11.47
C ASN A 73 -0.50 -1.48 -10.36
N TYR A 74 -0.03 -1.36 -9.12
CA TYR A 74 -0.59 -2.02 -7.95
C TYR A 74 -1.75 -1.21 -7.36
N GLY A 75 -2.65 -1.90 -6.63
CA GLY A 75 -3.80 -1.30 -5.98
C GLY A 75 -5.03 -1.18 -6.89
N MET A 76 -6.18 -0.97 -6.25
CA MET A 76 -7.48 -0.82 -6.92
C MET A 76 -7.81 0.64 -7.23
N TYR A 77 -7.08 1.58 -6.63
CA TYR A 77 -7.22 3.02 -6.82
C TYR A 77 -5.88 3.61 -7.24
N PHE A 78 -5.93 4.70 -8.00
CA PHE A 78 -4.72 5.47 -8.31
C PHE A 78 -5.07 6.92 -8.63
N ILE A 79 -4.08 7.78 -8.49
CA ILE A 79 -4.14 9.18 -8.91
C ILE A 79 -3.12 9.46 -9.99
N GLU A 80 -3.48 10.39 -10.86
CA GLU A 80 -2.57 11.00 -11.83
C GLU A 80 -2.55 12.50 -11.62
N VAL A 81 -1.37 13.09 -11.66
CA VAL A 81 -1.14 14.54 -11.61
C VAL A 81 -0.58 14.97 -12.96
N THR A 82 -1.29 15.85 -13.66
CA THR A 82 -0.92 16.32 -14.98
C THR A 82 -0.85 17.85 -15.03
N LEU A 83 -0.16 18.40 -16.01
CA LEU A 83 -0.30 19.81 -16.33
C LEU A 83 -1.71 20.09 -16.89
N PRO A 84 -2.35 21.24 -16.55
CA PRO A 84 -3.67 21.56 -17.06
C PRO A 84 -3.69 21.58 -18.60
N ASP A 85 -4.80 21.10 -19.16
CA ASP A 85 -5.02 21.01 -20.61
C ASP A 85 -3.89 20.26 -21.37
N SER A 86 -3.23 19.29 -20.70
CA SER A 86 -2.08 18.57 -21.24
C SER A 86 -2.05 17.12 -20.80
N ASP A 87 -1.51 16.24 -21.65
CA ASP A 87 -1.25 14.82 -21.31
C ASP A 87 0.10 14.61 -20.59
N VAL A 88 0.77 15.68 -20.20
CA VAL A 88 2.05 15.59 -19.49
C VAL A 88 1.84 15.18 -18.05
N MET A 89 2.10 13.90 -17.76
CA MET A 89 2.03 13.33 -16.42
C MET A 89 3.25 13.74 -15.59
N LEU A 90 3.03 14.28 -14.41
CA LEU A 90 4.04 14.73 -13.46
C LEU A 90 4.23 13.76 -12.29
N TYR A 91 3.14 13.12 -11.85
CA TYR A 91 3.14 12.19 -10.74
C TYR A 91 1.99 11.20 -10.90
N SER A 92 2.19 9.96 -10.46
CA SER A 92 1.12 8.99 -10.29
C SER A 92 1.40 8.07 -9.11
N HIS A 93 0.34 7.57 -8.48
CA HIS A 93 0.45 6.71 -7.29
C HIS A 93 -0.73 5.77 -7.16
N GLY A 94 -0.44 4.46 -7.02
CA GLY A 94 -1.44 3.42 -6.81
C GLY A 94 -1.61 3.08 -5.32
N TYR A 95 -2.84 2.80 -4.88
CA TYR A 95 -3.17 2.52 -3.49
C TYR A 95 -4.45 1.68 -3.36
N CYS A 96 -4.74 1.21 -2.15
CA CYS A 96 -6.02 0.64 -1.76
C CYS A 96 -6.65 1.47 -0.63
N LEU A 97 -7.93 1.22 -0.35
CA LEU A 97 -8.71 1.95 0.64
C LEU A 97 -9.55 0.98 1.47
N LEU A 98 -9.78 1.33 2.73
CA LEU A 98 -10.69 0.60 3.60
C LEU A 98 -12.12 0.54 3.04
N PHE A 99 -12.55 1.61 2.35
CA PHE A 99 -13.82 1.64 1.62
C PHE A 99 -13.93 0.52 0.58
N GLY A 100 -12.86 0.25 -0.19
CA GLY A 100 -12.86 -0.81 -1.21
C GLY A 100 -13.04 -2.21 -0.61
N GLU A 101 -12.41 -2.47 0.53
CA GLU A 101 -12.62 -3.72 1.25
C GLU A 101 -14.04 -3.81 1.81
N TRP A 102 -14.58 -2.72 2.36
CA TRP A 102 -15.97 -2.68 2.83
C TRP A 102 -16.97 -2.97 1.69
N GLN A 103 -16.71 -2.51 0.47
CA GLN A 103 -17.59 -2.77 -0.69
C GLN A 103 -17.78 -4.26 -0.99
N THR A 104 -16.83 -5.12 -0.58
CA THR A 104 -16.92 -6.57 -0.79
C THR A 104 -17.75 -7.29 0.30
N THR A 105 -18.23 -6.57 1.32
CA THR A 105 -18.96 -7.15 2.44
C THR A 105 -20.47 -7.30 2.18
N ASP A 106 -21.10 -8.23 2.87
CA ASP A 106 -22.56 -8.36 2.90
C ASP A 106 -23.29 -7.08 3.37
N GLU A 107 -22.65 -6.28 4.23
CA GLU A 107 -23.21 -5.01 4.69
C GLU A 107 -23.35 -4.02 3.54
N ALA A 108 -22.35 -3.94 2.66
CA ALA A 108 -22.35 -3.02 1.53
C ALA A 108 -23.48 -3.30 0.52
N THR A 109 -23.96 -4.55 0.43
CA THR A 109 -25.12 -4.90 -0.41
C THR A 109 -26.45 -4.35 0.14
N LYS A 110 -26.48 -3.92 1.41
CA LYS A 110 -27.72 -3.57 2.15
C LYS A 110 -27.80 -2.11 2.56
N THR A 111 -26.66 -1.41 2.56
CA THR A 111 -26.60 -0.03 3.05
C THR A 111 -25.62 0.82 2.27
N THR A 112 -25.71 2.13 2.44
CA THR A 112 -24.75 3.11 1.93
C THR A 112 -23.96 3.67 3.10
N LYS A 113 -22.63 3.72 2.97
CA LYS A 113 -21.73 4.34 3.95
C LYS A 113 -20.86 5.41 3.31
N GLY A 114 -20.38 6.34 4.13
CA GLY A 114 -19.36 7.32 3.79
C GLY A 114 -18.07 7.06 4.53
N PHE A 115 -16.94 7.21 3.84
CA PHE A 115 -15.60 7.11 4.41
C PHE A 115 -14.85 8.40 4.08
N HIS A 116 -14.14 8.94 5.05
CA HIS A 116 -13.18 10.00 4.81
C HIS A 116 -11.85 9.37 4.42
N GLU A 117 -11.27 9.84 3.31
CA GLU A 117 -10.03 9.31 2.75
C GLU A 117 -9.08 10.44 2.39
N SER A 118 -7.81 10.12 2.21
CA SER A 118 -6.80 11.11 1.83
C SER A 118 -5.73 10.50 0.95
N VAL A 119 -5.29 11.28 -0.05
CA VAL A 119 -4.06 11.02 -0.78
C VAL A 119 -3.06 12.15 -0.58
N VAL A 120 -1.78 11.86 -0.75
CA VAL A 120 -0.72 12.87 -0.70
C VAL A 120 0.02 12.90 -2.03
N ILE A 121 0.35 14.11 -2.48
CA ILE A 121 1.18 14.37 -3.66
C ILE A 121 2.29 15.36 -3.30
N PRO A 122 3.39 15.43 -4.05
CA PRO A 122 4.35 16.51 -3.90
C PRO A 122 3.64 17.86 -4.13
N PHE A 123 3.96 18.89 -3.35
CA PHE A 123 3.29 20.19 -3.46
C PHE A 123 3.71 20.90 -4.75
N PRO A 124 2.79 21.17 -5.69
CA PRO A 124 3.12 21.73 -6.99
C PRO A 124 3.57 23.20 -6.90
N LYS A 125 4.41 23.65 -7.84
CA LYS A 125 4.83 25.06 -8.00
C LYS A 125 3.87 25.86 -8.87
N GLU A 126 3.14 25.18 -9.76
CA GLU A 126 2.20 25.76 -10.71
C GLU A 126 0.88 24.94 -10.67
N PRO A 127 -0.23 25.46 -11.21
CA PRO A 127 -1.48 24.72 -11.26
C PRO A 127 -1.33 23.33 -11.92
N VAL A 128 -1.97 22.32 -11.31
CA VAL A 128 -2.00 20.95 -11.82
C VAL A 128 -3.43 20.40 -11.77
N GLU A 129 -3.73 19.47 -12.64
CA GLU A 129 -4.94 18.63 -12.53
C GLU A 129 -4.60 17.34 -11.78
N VAL A 130 -5.44 16.97 -10.82
CA VAL A 130 -5.36 15.69 -10.12
C VAL A 130 -6.59 14.88 -10.46
N THR A 131 -6.38 13.75 -11.12
CA THR A 131 -7.45 12.84 -11.53
C THR A 131 -7.42 11.57 -10.69
N PHE A 132 -8.56 11.21 -10.13
CA PHE A 132 -8.76 10.02 -9.31
C PHE A 132 -9.40 8.92 -10.13
N TYR A 133 -8.83 7.74 -10.06
CA TYR A 133 -9.33 6.56 -10.74
C TYR A 133 -9.62 5.42 -9.76
N ALA A 134 -10.62 4.62 -10.07
CA ALA A 134 -10.81 3.31 -9.47
C ALA A 134 -10.83 2.25 -10.57
N LYS A 135 -10.26 1.08 -10.30
CA LYS A 135 -10.30 -0.06 -11.23
C LYS A 135 -11.60 -0.84 -11.04
N THR A 136 -12.12 -1.36 -12.16
CA THR A 136 -13.21 -2.35 -12.17
C THR A 136 -12.69 -3.74 -11.75
N ASP A 137 -13.58 -4.73 -11.63
CA ASP A 137 -13.21 -6.13 -11.40
C ASP A 137 -12.35 -6.73 -12.54
N LEU A 138 -12.38 -6.09 -13.72
CA LEU A 138 -11.50 -6.41 -14.85
C LEU A 138 -10.19 -5.61 -14.83
N LEU A 139 -9.90 -4.90 -13.75
CA LEU A 139 -8.76 -4.01 -13.56
C LEU A 139 -8.65 -2.87 -14.59
N GLU A 140 -9.77 -2.51 -15.21
CA GLU A 140 -9.87 -1.37 -16.11
C GLU A 140 -10.03 -0.06 -15.33
N PRO A 141 -9.25 0.99 -15.62
CA PRO A 141 -9.34 2.26 -14.93
C PRO A 141 -10.63 3.03 -15.33
N VAL A 142 -11.31 3.56 -14.33
CA VAL A 142 -12.48 4.44 -14.48
C VAL A 142 -12.22 5.73 -13.72
N GLU A 143 -12.24 6.87 -14.44
CA GLU A 143 -12.18 8.20 -13.81
C GLU A 143 -13.36 8.40 -12.86
N LYS A 144 -13.08 8.87 -11.66
CA LYS A 144 -14.06 9.09 -10.60
C LYS A 144 -14.20 10.55 -10.21
N MET A 145 -13.09 11.27 -10.14
CA MET A 145 -13.08 12.68 -9.80
C MET A 145 -11.85 13.34 -10.44
N LYS A 146 -12.00 14.59 -10.85
CA LYS A 146 -10.90 15.43 -11.32
C LYS A 146 -10.99 16.78 -10.62
N ILE A 147 -9.86 17.28 -10.12
CA ILE A 147 -9.76 18.58 -9.48
C ILE A 147 -8.59 19.39 -10.07
N LEU A 148 -8.80 20.69 -10.21
CA LEU A 148 -7.72 21.63 -10.49
C LEU A 148 -7.16 22.13 -9.14
N VAL A 149 -5.86 22.02 -8.96
CA VAL A 149 -5.13 22.50 -7.79
C VAL A 149 -4.27 23.70 -8.22
N ASP A 150 -4.63 24.90 -7.76
CA ASP A 150 -3.76 26.08 -7.86
C ASP A 150 -2.97 26.22 -6.53
N PRO A 151 -1.64 26.12 -6.53
CA PRO A 151 -0.84 26.23 -5.31
C PRO A 151 -0.97 27.59 -4.61
N ASN A 152 -1.51 28.62 -5.27
CA ASN A 152 -1.76 29.95 -4.72
C ASN A 152 -3.16 30.10 -4.14
N ASP A 153 -4.00 29.05 -4.20
CA ASP A 153 -5.34 29.11 -3.63
C ASP A 153 -5.26 29.29 -2.11
N TYR A 154 -5.87 30.37 -1.60
CA TYR A 154 -5.90 30.69 -0.18
C TYR A 154 -6.75 29.70 0.65
N PHE A 155 -7.52 28.80 0.02
CA PHE A 155 -8.21 27.72 0.70
C PHE A 155 -7.32 26.51 0.99
N ILE A 156 -6.11 26.44 0.43
CA ILE A 156 -5.12 25.44 0.84
C ILE A 156 -4.63 25.77 2.24
N LYS A 157 -5.10 25.01 3.23
CA LYS A 157 -4.76 25.26 4.63
C LYS A 157 -3.36 24.74 4.96
N PRO A 158 -2.55 25.49 5.74
CA PRO A 158 -1.36 24.89 6.33
C PRO A 158 -1.74 23.82 7.35
N ALA A 159 -0.98 22.71 7.39
CA ALA A 159 -1.16 21.69 8.41
C ALA A 159 -1.02 22.27 9.82
N PRO A 160 -1.85 21.88 10.77
CA PRO A 160 -1.73 22.33 12.15
C PRO A 160 -0.42 21.83 12.76
N LYS A 161 0.29 22.69 13.48
CA LYS A 161 1.41 22.25 14.30
C LYS A 161 0.85 21.69 15.61
N LEU A 162 0.99 20.38 15.78
CA LEU A 162 0.49 19.70 16.96
C LEU A 162 1.51 19.75 18.13
N PRO A 163 1.05 19.73 19.38
CA PRO A 163 1.92 19.82 20.56
C PRO A 163 2.53 18.48 20.97
N TYR A 164 2.60 17.52 20.06
CA TYR A 164 3.10 16.19 20.36
C TYR A 164 4.60 16.07 20.03
N GLU A 165 5.31 15.33 20.86
CA GLU A 165 6.71 15.01 20.64
C GLU A 165 6.84 14.02 19.48
N VAL A 166 7.87 14.22 18.67
CA VAL A 166 8.28 13.29 17.62
C VAL A 166 9.56 12.59 18.06
N LEU A 167 9.51 11.27 18.11
CA LEU A 167 10.64 10.41 18.43
C LEU A 167 11.28 9.90 17.13
N ASN A 168 12.59 10.12 16.96
CA ASN A 168 13.37 9.36 15.98
C ASN A 168 13.67 7.98 16.54
N VAL A 169 13.02 6.94 16.01
CA VAL A 169 13.16 5.55 16.47
C VAL A 169 14.33 4.87 15.80
N TYR A 170 14.52 5.11 14.51
CA TYR A 170 15.60 4.51 13.71
C TYR A 170 15.90 5.32 12.46
N GLY A 171 17.18 5.38 12.09
CA GLY A 171 17.67 6.02 10.88
C GLY A 171 17.61 7.55 10.96
N ASP A 172 18.40 8.18 10.11
CA ASP A 172 18.40 9.62 9.85
C ASP A 172 18.99 9.85 8.45
N TYR A 173 18.54 9.01 7.51
CA TYR A 173 18.97 9.06 6.13
C TYR A 173 18.21 10.15 5.39
N PRO A 174 18.77 10.70 4.29
CA PRO A 174 18.02 11.63 3.45
C PRO A 174 16.67 11.03 3.02
N VAL A 175 15.59 11.78 3.26
CA VAL A 175 14.21 11.34 3.01
C VAL A 175 14.01 10.86 1.56
N GLU A 176 14.65 11.56 0.61
CA GLU A 176 14.61 11.21 -0.80
C GLU A 176 15.28 9.89 -1.19
N ASN A 177 16.01 9.25 -0.24
CA ASN A 177 16.74 7.99 -0.45
C ASN A 177 16.35 6.92 0.58
N ALA A 178 15.29 7.12 1.32
CA ALA A 178 14.83 6.20 2.35
C ALA A 178 13.32 5.96 2.25
N VAL A 179 12.88 4.84 2.77
CA VAL A 179 11.47 4.58 3.09
C VAL A 179 11.20 5.17 4.47
N ASP A 180 10.35 6.18 4.54
CA ASP A 180 10.00 6.87 5.77
C ASP A 180 8.73 6.25 6.38
N ILE A 181 8.87 5.60 7.53
CA ILE A 181 7.75 4.98 8.26
C ILE A 181 7.40 5.86 9.46
N VAL A 182 6.14 6.24 9.59
CA VAL A 182 5.61 6.87 10.79
C VAL A 182 4.84 5.86 11.64
N LEU A 183 5.22 5.75 12.92
CA LEU A 183 4.53 4.93 13.92
C LEU A 183 3.58 5.81 14.73
N LEU A 184 2.34 5.37 14.85
CA LEU A 184 1.31 6.02 15.65
C LEU A 184 0.81 5.08 16.76
N PRO A 185 0.63 5.57 18.00
CA PRO A 185 0.07 4.77 19.09
C PRO A 185 -1.45 4.78 19.05
N ASP A 186 -2.08 3.65 19.37
CA ASP A 186 -3.49 3.63 19.76
C ASP A 186 -3.71 2.78 21.00
N GLY A 187 -4.50 3.30 21.95
CA GLY A 187 -4.75 2.65 23.23
C GLY A 187 -3.59 2.73 24.23
N TYR A 188 -2.63 3.65 24.06
CA TYR A 188 -1.59 3.95 25.04
C TYR A 188 -1.94 5.24 25.78
N THR A 189 -2.10 5.19 27.10
CA THR A 189 -2.28 6.40 27.93
C THR A 189 -0.97 7.19 28.07
N ALA A 190 -1.04 8.38 28.69
CA ALA A 190 0.15 9.19 28.94
C ALA A 190 1.19 8.43 29.79
N GLU A 191 0.74 7.62 30.75
CA GLU A 191 1.60 6.78 31.59
C GLU A 191 2.21 5.61 30.83
N GLU A 192 1.65 5.23 29.67
CA GLU A 192 2.10 4.12 28.84
C GLU A 192 3.00 4.57 27.66
N MET A 193 3.34 5.85 27.53
CA MET A 193 4.21 6.34 26.45
C MET A 193 5.62 5.72 26.47
N GLU A 194 6.13 5.36 27.66
CA GLU A 194 7.39 4.60 27.75
C GLU A 194 7.24 3.18 27.17
N LYS A 195 6.07 2.54 27.36
CA LYS A 195 5.76 1.26 26.74
C LYS A 195 5.68 1.40 25.23
N PHE A 196 4.98 2.44 24.73
CA PHE A 196 4.92 2.71 23.29
C PHE A 196 6.31 2.88 22.66
N THR A 197 7.21 3.62 23.32
CA THR A 197 8.62 3.74 22.87
C THR A 197 9.31 2.38 22.75
N LYS A 198 9.10 1.49 23.71
CA LYS A 198 9.63 0.12 23.65
C LYS A 198 9.01 -0.70 22.53
N ASP A 199 7.70 -0.54 22.30
CA ASP A 199 6.99 -1.22 21.21
C ASP A 199 7.43 -0.69 19.84
N CYS A 200 7.79 0.61 19.71
CA CYS A 200 8.43 1.15 18.49
C CYS A 200 9.80 0.50 18.23
N GLN A 201 10.61 0.30 19.26
CA GLN A 201 11.89 -0.40 19.13
C GLN A 201 11.70 -1.89 18.79
N PHE A 202 10.65 -2.51 19.33
CA PHE A 202 10.26 -3.88 18.96
C PHE A 202 9.84 -3.97 17.50
N PHE A 203 9.06 -3.00 16.98
CA PHE A 203 8.73 -2.90 15.56
C PHE A 203 9.99 -2.89 14.68
N VAL A 204 10.94 -2.01 14.96
CA VAL A 204 12.20 -1.91 14.20
C VAL A 204 13.00 -3.21 14.25
N LYS A 205 13.08 -3.84 15.43
CA LYS A 205 13.75 -5.13 15.60
C LYS A 205 13.05 -6.22 14.77
N SER A 206 11.73 -6.25 14.78
CA SER A 206 10.94 -7.19 14.00
C SER A 206 11.18 -6.97 12.50
N LEU A 207 11.06 -5.72 12.03
CA LEU A 207 11.27 -5.38 10.62
C LEU A 207 12.62 -5.90 10.09
N PHE A 208 13.70 -5.62 10.82
CA PHE A 208 15.04 -5.99 10.37
C PHE A 208 15.48 -7.42 10.76
N SER A 209 14.59 -8.23 11.29
CA SER A 209 14.82 -9.67 11.47
C SER A 209 14.37 -10.52 10.27
N TYR A 210 13.64 -9.92 9.33
CA TYR A 210 13.12 -10.59 8.14
C TYR A 210 13.82 -10.14 6.86
N ALA A 211 14.18 -11.11 5.99
CA ALA A 211 14.61 -10.80 4.63
C ALA A 211 13.39 -10.38 3.77
N PRO A 212 13.53 -9.36 2.90
CA PRO A 212 14.77 -8.69 2.52
C PRO A 212 15.11 -7.44 3.35
N TYR A 213 14.27 -6.99 4.30
CA TYR A 213 14.48 -5.76 5.08
C TYR A 213 15.84 -5.73 5.80
N ASP A 214 16.33 -6.90 6.26
CA ASP A 214 17.63 -7.05 6.91
C ASP A 214 18.83 -6.59 6.06
N ARG A 215 18.68 -6.62 4.73
CA ARG A 215 19.71 -6.23 3.75
C ARG A 215 19.66 -4.75 3.35
N TYR A 216 18.56 -4.06 3.68
CA TYR A 216 18.27 -2.68 3.29
C TYR A 216 18.09 -1.74 4.48
N LYS A 217 18.71 -2.06 5.63
CA LYS A 217 18.55 -1.28 6.88
C LYS A 217 18.89 0.21 6.72
N ASP A 218 19.89 0.51 5.90
CA ASP A 218 20.34 1.86 5.57
C ASP A 218 19.40 2.62 4.61
N ARG A 219 18.27 2.03 4.25
CA ARG A 219 17.24 2.60 3.38
C ARG A 219 15.92 2.87 4.11
N PHE A 220 15.93 2.91 5.42
CA PHE A 220 14.74 3.15 6.23
C PHE A 220 14.95 4.22 7.28
N ASN A 221 13.96 5.08 7.44
CA ASN A 221 13.77 5.92 8.60
C ASN A 221 12.49 5.51 9.31
N VAL A 222 12.51 5.47 10.64
CA VAL A 222 11.31 5.19 11.44
C VAL A 222 11.17 6.28 12.49
N ARG A 223 10.06 7.01 12.44
CA ARG A 223 9.69 8.06 13.39
C ARG A 223 8.40 7.70 14.08
N ALA A 224 8.17 8.22 15.27
CA ALA A 224 6.91 8.04 16.00
C ALA A 224 6.39 9.38 16.50
N VAL A 225 5.07 9.55 16.47
CA VAL A 225 4.38 10.71 17.06
C VAL A 225 3.76 10.26 18.38
N LEU A 226 4.16 10.90 19.50
CA LEU A 226 3.79 10.51 20.85
C LEU A 226 2.46 11.13 21.28
N ILE A 227 1.36 10.59 20.79
CA ILE A 227 0.01 11.03 21.17
C ILE A 227 -0.63 10.06 22.16
N PRO A 228 -0.99 10.49 23.40
CA PRO A 228 -1.64 9.60 24.36
C PRO A 228 -3.13 9.45 24.07
N SER A 229 -3.66 8.24 24.26
CA SER A 229 -5.07 7.92 24.37
C SER A 229 -5.61 8.28 25.76
N GLN A 230 -6.92 8.49 25.87
CA GLN A 230 -7.57 8.63 27.18
C GLN A 230 -7.67 7.27 27.90
N ASP A 231 -8.01 6.23 27.15
CA ASP A 231 -8.12 4.87 27.67
C ASP A 231 -6.96 4.00 27.19
N SER A 232 -6.55 3.08 28.08
CA SER A 232 -5.66 1.97 27.71
C SER A 232 -6.45 0.88 27.01
N ASP A 233 -5.79 0.11 26.10
CA ASP A 233 -6.39 -0.89 25.24
C ASP A 233 -7.21 -0.25 24.10
N VAL A 234 -7.74 -1.07 23.18
CA VAL A 234 -8.55 -0.62 22.02
C VAL A 234 -9.97 -1.16 22.08
N THR A 235 -10.85 -0.62 21.25
CA THR A 235 -12.26 -1.04 21.20
C THR A 235 -12.41 -2.46 20.68
N MET A 236 -13.26 -3.26 21.38
CA MET A 236 -13.61 -4.65 21.04
C MET A 236 -15.14 -4.82 21.14
N PRO A 237 -15.92 -4.49 20.10
CA PRO A 237 -17.37 -4.48 20.14
C PRO A 237 -17.98 -5.85 20.47
N GLY A 238 -17.40 -6.95 19.99
CA GLY A 238 -17.85 -8.30 20.33
C GLY A 238 -17.79 -8.62 21.82
N ASP A 239 -16.83 -8.03 22.53
CA ASP A 239 -16.67 -8.15 23.99
C ASP A 239 -17.42 -7.01 24.74
N ARG A 240 -18.13 -6.14 24.03
CA ARG A 240 -18.79 -4.92 24.53
C ARG A 240 -17.83 -3.98 25.25
N LEU A 241 -16.58 -3.97 24.83
CA LEU A 241 -15.52 -3.10 25.34
C LEU A 241 -15.35 -1.93 24.38
N TYR A 242 -15.63 -0.71 24.85
CA TYR A 242 -15.47 0.53 24.08
C TYR A 242 -14.44 1.42 24.77
N ARG A 243 -13.49 1.93 24.00
CA ARG A 243 -12.36 2.74 24.47
C ARG A 243 -12.29 4.05 23.72
N ASN A 244 -11.95 5.10 24.44
CA ASN A 244 -11.67 6.41 23.86
C ASN A 244 -10.16 6.52 23.61
N THR A 245 -9.74 6.15 22.40
CA THR A 245 -8.33 6.08 22.00
C THR A 245 -7.99 7.17 20.99
N ALA A 246 -6.70 7.39 20.78
CA ALA A 246 -6.19 8.48 19.93
C ALA A 246 -6.62 8.36 18.47
N LEU A 247 -6.74 7.13 17.95
CA LEU A 247 -7.06 6.83 16.56
C LEU A 247 -8.31 5.98 16.40
N SER A 248 -9.03 5.70 17.50
CA SER A 248 -10.29 4.94 17.47
C SER A 248 -10.17 3.57 16.81
N CYS A 249 -9.03 2.88 16.93
CA CYS A 249 -8.90 1.52 16.41
C CYS A 249 -9.89 0.58 17.06
N SER A 250 -10.49 -0.27 16.23
CA SER A 250 -11.49 -1.23 16.66
C SER A 250 -11.26 -2.58 16.01
N PHE A 251 -11.32 -3.63 16.82
CA PHE A 251 -11.57 -4.97 16.34
C PHE A 251 -12.97 -5.11 15.75
N TRP A 252 -13.26 -6.22 15.14
CA TRP A 252 -14.55 -6.48 14.49
C TRP A 252 -14.84 -5.56 13.32
N THR A 253 -13.79 -4.97 12.71
CA THR A 253 -13.94 -4.30 11.43
C THR A 253 -14.52 -5.28 10.42
N PHE A 254 -15.61 -4.89 9.75
CA PHE A 254 -16.37 -5.72 8.80
C PHE A 254 -16.85 -7.07 9.37
N ASP A 255 -17.21 -7.09 10.66
CA ASP A 255 -17.65 -8.29 11.41
C ASP A 255 -16.58 -9.40 11.47
N SER A 256 -15.32 -9.06 11.22
CA SER A 256 -14.17 -9.95 11.37
C SER A 256 -13.48 -9.75 12.71
N GLU A 257 -13.55 -10.76 13.59
CA GLU A 257 -13.07 -10.67 14.97
C GLU A 257 -11.62 -10.20 15.11
N ARG A 258 -10.74 -10.58 14.20
CA ARG A 258 -9.30 -10.29 14.25
C ARG A 258 -8.90 -9.05 13.48
N TYR A 259 -9.81 -8.51 12.67
CA TYR A 259 -9.51 -7.36 11.83
C TYR A 259 -9.63 -6.09 12.67
N CYS A 260 -8.49 -5.45 12.95
CA CYS A 260 -8.38 -4.25 13.79
C CYS A 260 -7.94 -3.08 12.92
N MET A 261 -8.87 -2.16 12.64
CA MET A 261 -8.63 -1.01 11.77
C MET A 261 -9.19 0.27 12.39
N THR A 262 -8.90 1.42 11.78
CA THR A 262 -9.50 2.70 12.13
C THR A 262 -10.27 3.31 10.96
N TYR A 263 -11.41 3.93 11.27
CA TYR A 263 -12.15 4.79 10.33
C TYR A 263 -11.78 6.28 10.48
N ASP A 264 -10.95 6.63 11.46
CA ASP A 264 -10.54 8.02 11.72
C ASP A 264 -9.33 8.41 10.85
N ASN A 265 -9.55 8.42 9.54
CA ASN A 265 -8.52 8.78 8.57
C ASN A 265 -8.02 10.22 8.76
N GLU A 266 -8.90 11.18 9.12
CA GLU A 266 -8.52 12.58 9.29
C GLU A 266 -7.48 12.76 10.41
N THR A 267 -7.74 12.16 11.58
CA THR A 267 -6.81 12.21 12.72
C THR A 267 -5.51 11.49 12.36
N MET A 268 -5.59 10.29 11.79
CA MET A 268 -4.42 9.50 11.39
C MET A 268 -3.51 10.28 10.43
N LYS A 269 -4.07 10.85 9.37
CA LYS A 269 -3.30 11.63 8.36
C LYS A 269 -2.76 12.92 8.96
N THR A 270 -3.51 13.62 9.81
CA THR A 270 -3.06 14.85 10.46
C THR A 270 -1.87 14.61 11.40
N LEU A 271 -1.87 13.48 12.11
CA LEU A 271 -0.74 13.07 12.95
C LEU A 271 0.46 12.65 12.11
N SER A 272 0.25 11.86 11.07
CA SER A 272 1.32 11.42 10.17
C SER A 272 2.01 12.58 9.48
N GLY A 273 1.27 13.61 9.07
CA GLY A 273 1.78 14.81 8.42
C GLY A 273 2.70 15.69 9.29
N GLN A 274 2.93 15.36 10.57
CA GLN A 274 3.92 16.05 11.41
C GLN A 274 5.37 15.68 11.05
N VAL A 275 5.56 14.57 10.34
CA VAL A 275 6.87 14.07 9.86
C VAL A 275 6.78 13.70 8.38
N PRO A 276 7.90 13.63 7.65
CA PRO A 276 7.90 13.00 6.33
C PRO A 276 7.55 11.51 6.49
N TYR A 277 6.68 11.00 5.62
CA TYR A 277 6.28 9.59 5.64
C TYR A 277 5.90 9.07 4.26
N ASP A 278 6.23 7.81 4.01
CA ASP A 278 5.72 6.97 2.91
C ASP A 278 4.68 6.00 3.42
N GLN A 279 4.90 5.47 4.62
CA GLN A 279 4.07 4.42 5.21
C GLN A 279 3.62 4.81 6.62
N ILE A 280 2.35 4.54 6.91
CA ILE A 280 1.76 4.75 8.24
C ILE A 280 1.57 3.38 8.89
N TYR A 281 2.08 3.24 10.12
CA TYR A 281 1.89 2.03 10.90
C TYR A 281 1.35 2.35 12.30
N ILE A 282 0.19 1.81 12.64
CA ILE A 282 -0.44 1.99 13.94
C ILE A 282 -0.11 0.79 14.82
N LEU A 283 0.44 1.06 16.00
CA LEU A 283 0.68 0.06 17.04
C LEU A 283 -0.46 0.13 18.07
N ALA A 284 -1.25 -0.94 18.14
CA ALA A 284 -2.39 -1.05 19.05
C ALA A 284 -1.98 -1.71 20.36
N ASN A 285 -2.22 -1.02 21.49
CA ASN A 285 -1.85 -1.46 22.84
C ASN A 285 -2.82 -2.53 23.37
N THR A 286 -2.77 -3.72 22.84
CA THR A 286 -3.62 -4.82 23.30
C THR A 286 -2.90 -6.16 23.23
N LYS A 287 -3.41 -7.14 23.99
CA LYS A 287 -2.97 -8.54 23.96
C LYS A 287 -3.76 -9.41 23.01
N LYS A 288 -4.89 -8.90 22.49
CA LYS A 288 -5.71 -9.63 21.52
C LYS A 288 -4.95 -9.71 20.20
N TYR A 289 -4.85 -10.90 19.64
CA TYR A 289 -4.26 -11.14 18.32
C TYR A 289 -5.10 -10.44 17.23
N GLY A 290 -4.44 -9.68 16.34
CA GLY A 290 -5.05 -9.10 15.15
C GLY A 290 -4.26 -7.95 14.55
N GLY A 291 -4.75 -7.48 13.44
CA GLY A 291 -4.17 -6.40 12.65
C GLY A 291 -4.88 -6.27 11.32
N GLY A 292 -4.29 -5.52 10.42
CA GLY A 292 -4.69 -5.34 9.03
C GLY A 292 -3.70 -4.43 8.31
N GLY A 293 -3.56 -4.61 6.99
CA GLY A 293 -2.67 -3.79 6.16
C GLY A 293 -3.31 -3.48 4.82
N ILE A 294 -3.41 -2.18 4.50
CA ILE A 294 -3.99 -1.68 3.25
C ILE A 294 -2.89 -1.03 2.42
N TYR A 295 -2.72 -1.50 1.20
CA TYR A 295 -1.64 -1.09 0.30
C TYR A 295 -1.57 0.43 0.13
N ASN A 296 -0.40 1.02 0.43
CA ASN A 296 -0.12 2.46 0.37
C ASN A 296 -1.14 3.34 1.11
N SER A 297 -1.79 2.80 2.15
CA SER A 297 -2.72 3.54 2.99
C SER A 297 -2.25 3.54 4.45
N TYR A 298 -2.43 2.43 5.17
CA TYR A 298 -1.91 2.25 6.52
C TYR A 298 -1.95 0.79 6.95
N CYS A 299 -1.17 0.46 7.97
CA CYS A 299 -1.20 -0.83 8.67
C CYS A 299 -1.55 -0.64 10.14
N VAL A 300 -2.17 -1.65 10.73
CA VAL A 300 -2.39 -1.77 12.18
C VAL A 300 -1.90 -3.13 12.63
N SER A 301 -1.25 -3.21 13.77
CA SER A 301 -1.03 -4.48 14.46
C SER A 301 -1.01 -4.31 15.97
N THR A 302 -1.31 -5.39 16.66
CA THR A 302 -1.25 -5.45 18.12
C THR A 302 0.15 -5.77 18.61
N THR A 303 0.56 -5.23 19.75
CA THR A 303 1.94 -5.37 20.27
C THR A 303 2.07 -6.34 21.43
N GLY A 304 0.96 -6.78 22.04
CA GLY A 304 0.96 -7.61 23.24
C GLY A 304 0.78 -9.11 23.01
N ASP A 305 0.57 -9.54 21.76
CA ASP A 305 0.38 -10.95 21.39
C ASP A 305 1.72 -11.67 21.17
N SER A 306 1.74 -12.99 21.32
CA SER A 306 2.94 -13.83 21.11
C SER A 306 3.40 -13.90 19.66
N TYR A 307 2.52 -13.64 18.71
CA TYR A 307 2.82 -13.58 17.27
C TYR A 307 3.00 -12.16 16.76
N ALA A 308 3.06 -11.15 17.65
CA ALA A 308 3.11 -9.74 17.25
C ALA A 308 4.22 -9.43 16.23
N SER A 309 5.41 -10.06 16.36
CA SER A 309 6.51 -9.88 15.39
C SER A 309 6.12 -10.35 13.98
N ASP A 310 5.49 -11.53 13.87
CA ASP A 310 5.07 -12.09 12.58
C ASP A 310 3.93 -11.28 11.98
N VAL A 311 2.95 -10.87 12.81
CA VAL A 311 1.81 -10.05 12.37
C VAL A 311 2.29 -8.69 11.86
N ILE A 312 3.16 -8.00 12.60
CA ILE A 312 3.74 -6.71 12.17
C ILE A 312 4.30 -6.81 10.75
N ILE A 313 5.05 -7.86 10.46
CA ILE A 313 5.73 -8.01 9.18
C ILE A 313 4.79 -8.53 8.09
N HIS A 314 3.81 -9.35 8.43
CA HIS A 314 2.76 -9.80 7.53
C HIS A 314 1.92 -8.61 7.04
N GLU A 315 1.39 -7.79 7.97
CA GLU A 315 0.58 -6.62 7.63
C GLU A 315 1.40 -5.57 6.85
N PHE A 316 2.68 -5.41 7.18
CA PHE A 316 3.57 -4.56 6.39
C PHE A 316 3.82 -5.12 4.98
N GLY A 317 3.76 -6.43 4.79
CA GLY A 317 3.76 -7.07 3.47
C GLY A 317 2.58 -6.62 2.61
N HIS A 318 1.38 -6.54 3.19
CA HIS A 318 0.20 -5.98 2.53
C HIS A 318 0.37 -4.48 2.27
N GLY A 319 0.59 -3.70 3.32
CA GLY A 319 0.59 -2.24 3.24
C GLY A 319 1.71 -1.67 2.37
N PHE A 320 2.92 -2.19 2.47
CA PHE A 320 4.10 -1.67 1.77
C PHE A 320 4.29 -2.27 0.38
N ALA A 321 4.10 -3.59 0.23
CA ALA A 321 4.46 -4.28 -1.01
C ALA A 321 3.27 -4.83 -1.81
N GLY A 322 2.04 -4.58 -1.34
CA GLY A 322 0.82 -5.03 -2.00
C GLY A 322 0.73 -6.56 -2.11
N LEU A 323 1.31 -7.28 -1.15
CA LEU A 323 1.22 -8.74 -1.13
C LEU A 323 -0.19 -9.18 -0.77
N ALA A 324 -0.71 -10.17 -1.46
CA ALA A 324 -1.94 -10.85 -1.10
C ALA A 324 -1.68 -11.93 -0.04
N ASP A 325 -2.73 -12.30 0.70
CA ASP A 325 -2.75 -13.51 1.50
C ASP A 325 -2.61 -14.76 0.62
N GLU A 326 -1.73 -15.67 1.03
CA GLU A 326 -1.49 -16.94 0.32
C GLU A 326 -2.26 -18.11 0.91
N TYR A 327 -3.18 -17.87 1.86
CA TYR A 327 -4.10 -18.88 2.37
C TYR A 327 -5.44 -18.87 1.62
N ALA A 328 -6.21 -19.94 1.76
CA ALA A 328 -7.48 -20.13 1.09
C ALA A 328 -8.48 -20.84 2.02
N TYR A 329 -9.76 -20.52 1.84
CA TYR A 329 -10.87 -21.15 2.53
C TYR A 329 -11.90 -21.66 1.51
N ASP A 330 -12.62 -22.72 1.84
CA ASP A 330 -13.70 -23.22 0.99
C ASP A 330 -14.88 -22.24 0.98
N GLY A 331 -15.43 -21.99 -0.21
CA GLY A 331 -16.65 -21.21 -0.40
C GLY A 331 -16.44 -19.69 -0.51
N THR A 332 -15.21 -19.23 -0.78
CA THR A 332 -14.91 -17.83 -1.11
C THR A 332 -14.53 -17.71 -2.59
N ASP A 333 -15.08 -16.71 -3.27
CA ASP A 333 -14.80 -16.34 -4.67
C ASP A 333 -14.53 -14.82 -4.73
N ASN A 334 -13.31 -14.41 -4.39
CA ASN A 334 -12.94 -13.00 -4.27
C ASN A 334 -12.29 -12.43 -5.54
N TYR A 335 -11.86 -13.28 -6.47
CA TYR A 335 -11.11 -12.88 -7.65
C TYR A 335 -11.81 -13.29 -8.94
N THR A 336 -11.81 -12.39 -9.91
CA THR A 336 -12.21 -12.69 -11.29
C THR A 336 -11.13 -13.52 -11.98
N LEU A 337 -11.43 -14.76 -12.38
CA LEU A 337 -10.44 -15.71 -12.90
C LEU A 337 -9.94 -15.40 -14.32
N ASP A 338 -10.64 -14.54 -15.05
CA ASP A 338 -10.29 -14.13 -16.42
C ASP A 338 -9.29 -12.96 -16.45
N VAL A 339 -8.88 -12.47 -15.28
CA VAL A 339 -7.96 -11.34 -15.11
C VAL A 339 -6.77 -11.75 -14.27
N GLU A 340 -5.59 -11.23 -14.57
CA GLU A 340 -4.42 -11.40 -13.72
C GLU A 340 -4.51 -10.44 -12.53
N PRO A 341 -4.48 -10.91 -11.26
CA PRO A 341 -4.52 -10.05 -10.08
C PRO A 341 -3.41 -9.00 -10.09
N TRP A 342 -3.65 -7.84 -9.49
CA TRP A 342 -2.59 -6.82 -9.40
C TRP A 342 -1.50 -7.19 -8.37
N GLU A 343 -1.80 -7.97 -7.37
CA GLU A 343 -0.89 -8.38 -6.30
C GLU A 343 0.26 -9.24 -6.87
N PRO A 344 1.52 -8.95 -6.49
CA PRO A 344 2.68 -9.55 -7.13
C PRO A 344 2.93 -11.04 -6.80
N ASN A 345 2.33 -11.55 -5.72
CA ASN A 345 2.57 -12.91 -5.20
C ASN A 345 1.44 -13.91 -5.45
N ILE A 346 0.40 -13.52 -6.18
CA ILE A 346 -0.65 -14.44 -6.63
C ILE A 346 -0.87 -14.32 -8.14
N THR A 347 -1.47 -15.34 -8.76
CA THR A 347 -1.74 -15.39 -10.21
C THR A 347 -2.95 -16.26 -10.53
N THR A 348 -3.70 -15.87 -11.55
CA THR A 348 -4.71 -16.70 -12.24
C THR A 348 -4.11 -17.49 -13.41
N LEU A 349 -2.84 -17.28 -13.75
CA LEU A 349 -2.16 -17.75 -14.94
C LEU A 349 -2.60 -17.09 -16.26
N VAL A 350 -3.49 -16.11 -16.23
CA VAL A 350 -3.94 -15.37 -17.42
C VAL A 350 -2.77 -14.59 -18.04
N ASN A 351 -1.94 -13.97 -17.22
CA ASN A 351 -0.72 -13.30 -17.66
C ASN A 351 0.47 -13.61 -16.73
N PHE A 352 0.76 -14.91 -16.56
CA PHE A 352 1.81 -15.37 -15.64
C PHE A 352 3.21 -14.85 -16.00
N ASP A 353 3.46 -14.47 -17.23
CA ASP A 353 4.74 -13.88 -17.66
C ASP A 353 5.04 -12.54 -16.93
N SER A 354 4.01 -11.81 -16.49
CA SER A 354 4.14 -10.59 -15.70
C SER A 354 4.44 -10.83 -14.21
N LYS A 355 4.37 -12.08 -13.75
CA LYS A 355 4.51 -12.49 -12.34
C LYS A 355 5.92 -13.05 -12.04
N TRP A 356 6.00 -14.27 -11.58
CA TRP A 356 7.26 -14.93 -11.20
C TRP A 356 7.63 -16.13 -12.07
N LYS A 357 7.15 -16.17 -13.29
CA LYS A 357 7.44 -17.28 -14.23
C LYS A 357 8.93 -17.48 -14.45
N ASP A 358 9.69 -16.39 -14.49
CA ASP A 358 11.15 -16.36 -14.60
C ASP A 358 11.88 -17.03 -13.42
N MET A 359 11.23 -17.17 -12.26
CA MET A 359 11.79 -17.81 -11.06
C MET A 359 11.44 -19.31 -10.96
N VAL A 360 10.59 -19.82 -11.84
CA VAL A 360 10.19 -21.24 -11.84
C VAL A 360 11.13 -22.05 -12.69
N ASP A 361 11.78 -23.07 -12.09
CA ASP A 361 12.62 -24.02 -12.85
C ASP A 361 11.77 -24.75 -13.90
N ASN A 362 12.27 -24.81 -15.14
CA ASN A 362 11.58 -25.44 -16.30
C ASN A 362 11.23 -26.92 -16.10
N LYS A 363 11.81 -27.58 -15.08
CA LYS A 363 11.47 -28.96 -14.71
C LYS A 363 10.26 -29.04 -13.75
N ILE A 364 9.78 -27.90 -13.26
CA ILE A 364 8.62 -27.84 -12.36
C ILE A 364 7.36 -27.74 -13.22
N LYS A 365 6.43 -28.66 -12.94
CA LYS A 365 5.13 -28.66 -13.61
C LYS A 365 4.28 -27.46 -13.15
N ILE A 366 3.59 -26.80 -14.07
CA ILE A 366 2.61 -25.75 -13.83
C ILE A 366 1.21 -26.27 -14.23
N PRO A 367 0.19 -26.21 -13.35
CA PRO A 367 0.29 -25.99 -11.90
C PRO A 367 1.13 -27.04 -11.18
N THR A 368 1.75 -26.62 -10.05
CA THR A 368 2.68 -27.44 -9.27
C THR A 368 1.93 -28.21 -8.18
N PRO A 369 2.00 -29.56 -8.16
CA PRO A 369 1.31 -30.32 -7.13
C PRO A 369 1.98 -30.13 -5.75
N VAL A 370 1.19 -30.02 -4.70
CA VAL A 370 1.67 -29.96 -3.31
C VAL A 370 2.22 -31.35 -2.92
N LYS A 371 3.56 -31.48 -2.96
CA LYS A 371 4.28 -32.72 -2.59
C LYS A 371 5.58 -32.37 -1.87
N PRO A 372 6.09 -33.22 -0.93
CA PRO A 372 7.31 -32.96 -0.17
C PRO A 372 8.54 -32.57 -1.02
N LYS A 373 8.70 -33.17 -2.19
CA LYS A 373 9.83 -32.85 -3.09
C LYS A 373 9.84 -31.39 -3.61
N TYR A 374 8.75 -30.66 -3.47
CA TYR A 374 8.58 -29.27 -3.89
C TYR A 374 8.52 -28.29 -2.73
N GLU A 375 8.67 -28.72 -1.48
CA GLU A 375 8.49 -27.92 -0.27
C GLU A 375 9.30 -26.60 -0.28
N ASN A 376 10.52 -26.66 -0.81
CA ASN A 376 11.40 -25.48 -0.89
C ASN A 376 11.61 -25.00 -2.35
N LYS A 377 10.62 -25.20 -3.22
CA LYS A 377 10.71 -24.78 -4.63
C LYS A 377 9.70 -23.70 -4.95
N VAL A 378 10.19 -22.67 -5.66
CA VAL A 378 9.28 -21.74 -6.33
C VAL A 378 8.54 -22.52 -7.41
N GLY A 379 7.21 -22.46 -7.39
CA GLY A 379 6.33 -23.13 -8.31
C GLY A 379 5.05 -22.31 -8.51
N VAL A 380 3.93 -23.03 -8.74
CA VAL A 380 2.61 -22.42 -8.95
C VAL A 380 1.59 -23.34 -8.26
N TYR A 381 1.35 -23.06 -6.96
CA TYR A 381 0.54 -23.93 -6.09
C TYR A 381 -0.86 -23.36 -5.96
N GLU A 382 -1.88 -24.17 -6.25
CA GLU A 382 -3.27 -23.76 -6.20
C GLU A 382 -3.72 -23.43 -4.77
N GLY A 383 -4.57 -22.41 -4.64
CA GLY A 383 -5.13 -21.89 -3.40
C GLY A 383 -4.36 -20.70 -2.84
N ALA A 384 -4.92 -19.49 -3.00
CA ALA A 384 -4.46 -18.22 -2.47
C ALA A 384 -5.59 -17.19 -2.53
N GLY A 385 -5.40 -15.99 -1.94
CA GLY A 385 -6.38 -14.91 -2.00
C GLY A 385 -7.74 -15.32 -1.43
N TYR A 386 -7.74 -16.12 -0.37
CA TYR A 386 -8.92 -16.72 0.27
C TYR A 386 -9.67 -17.76 -0.60
N GLN A 387 -9.22 -18.02 -1.83
CA GLN A 387 -9.90 -18.86 -2.82
C GLN A 387 -9.14 -20.15 -3.06
N THR A 388 -9.84 -21.30 -2.99
CA THR A 388 -9.21 -22.62 -3.10
C THR A 388 -8.86 -23.03 -4.52
N HIS A 389 -9.55 -22.49 -5.53
CA HIS A 389 -9.38 -22.86 -6.94
C HIS A 389 -9.16 -21.65 -7.84
N GLY A 390 -8.34 -21.83 -8.88
CA GLY A 390 -8.11 -20.84 -9.93
C GLY A 390 -7.13 -19.75 -9.59
N ILE A 391 -6.77 -19.58 -8.31
CA ILE A 391 -5.72 -18.66 -7.85
C ILE A 391 -4.54 -19.47 -7.33
N TYR A 392 -3.34 -19.02 -7.65
CA TYR A 392 -2.11 -19.75 -7.34
C TYR A 392 -1.12 -18.86 -6.60
N ARG A 393 -0.34 -19.48 -5.68
CA ARG A 393 0.74 -18.87 -4.90
C ARG A 393 2.11 -19.45 -5.28
N PRO A 394 3.23 -18.78 -4.95
CA PRO A 394 4.56 -19.18 -5.41
C PRO A 394 5.19 -20.33 -4.65
N MET A 395 4.82 -20.55 -3.38
CA MET A 395 5.40 -21.60 -2.55
C MET A 395 4.35 -22.34 -1.72
N ILE A 396 4.72 -23.51 -1.20
CA ILE A 396 3.86 -24.28 -0.31
C ILE A 396 3.61 -23.53 0.99
N ASP A 397 4.64 -22.85 1.50
CA ASP A 397 4.55 -22.01 2.70
C ASP A 397 5.33 -20.70 2.57
N CYS A 398 4.83 -19.65 3.21
CA CYS A 398 5.35 -18.28 3.21
C CYS A 398 4.75 -17.53 4.41
N LEU A 399 5.40 -16.45 4.87
CA LEU A 399 4.85 -15.58 5.91
C LEU A 399 3.45 -15.05 5.54
N MET A 400 3.17 -14.80 4.25
CA MET A 400 1.84 -14.40 3.77
C MET A 400 0.80 -15.54 3.80
N ARG A 401 1.16 -16.73 4.29
CA ARG A 401 0.28 -17.87 4.40
C ARG A 401 0.16 -18.41 5.82
N THR A 402 1.28 -18.64 6.48
CA THR A 402 1.33 -19.14 7.86
C THR A 402 2.56 -18.59 8.56
N PHE A 403 2.52 -18.51 9.88
CA PHE A 403 3.68 -18.09 10.67
C PHE A 403 4.68 -19.24 10.99
N ARG A 404 4.50 -20.41 10.36
CA ARG A 404 5.38 -21.58 10.58
C ARG A 404 6.74 -21.45 9.88
N GLY A 405 6.78 -20.68 8.80
CA GLY A 405 7.97 -20.53 7.95
C GLY A 405 8.91 -19.42 8.35
N ASP A 406 8.53 -18.52 9.26
CA ASP A 406 9.29 -17.36 9.77
C ASP A 406 9.97 -16.52 8.68
N LYS A 407 9.45 -16.52 7.44
CA LYS A 407 10.05 -15.81 6.31
C LYS A 407 9.12 -15.60 5.13
N PHE A 408 9.39 -14.55 4.40
CA PHE A 408 8.84 -14.37 3.05
C PHE A 408 9.47 -15.34 2.05
N CYS A 409 8.67 -15.86 1.14
CA CYS A 409 9.16 -16.63 0.00
C CYS A 409 9.96 -15.74 -0.97
N PRO A 410 10.79 -16.31 -1.86
CA PRO A 410 11.61 -15.53 -2.80
C PRO A 410 10.81 -14.56 -3.69
N VAL A 411 9.56 -14.89 -4.03
CA VAL A 411 8.70 -14.00 -4.84
C VAL A 411 8.23 -12.80 -4.02
N CYS A 412 7.79 -13.01 -2.79
CA CYS A 412 7.43 -11.93 -1.87
C CYS A 412 8.63 -11.03 -1.56
N GLN A 413 9.83 -11.63 -1.31
CA GLN A 413 11.05 -10.86 -1.12
C GLN A 413 11.36 -9.97 -2.33
N ARG A 414 11.23 -10.49 -3.57
CA ARG A 414 11.43 -9.71 -4.80
C ARG A 414 10.44 -8.54 -4.90
N ALA A 415 9.18 -8.75 -4.51
CA ALA A 415 8.18 -7.68 -4.51
C ALA A 415 8.54 -6.58 -3.49
N ILE A 416 8.94 -6.97 -2.28
CA ILE A 416 9.39 -6.04 -1.24
C ILE A 416 10.64 -5.26 -1.71
N GLU A 417 11.65 -5.94 -2.28
CA GLU A 417 12.85 -5.30 -2.82
C GLU A 417 12.53 -4.28 -3.91
N ARG A 418 11.55 -4.59 -4.77
CA ARG A 418 11.08 -3.67 -5.82
C ARG A 418 10.50 -2.39 -5.21
N MET A 419 9.71 -2.50 -4.14
CA MET A 419 9.15 -1.34 -3.44
C MET A 419 10.23 -0.54 -2.73
N ILE A 420 11.18 -1.18 -2.04
CA ILE A 420 12.31 -0.46 -1.42
C ILE A 420 13.05 0.37 -2.48
N LYS A 421 13.36 -0.23 -3.64
CA LYS A 421 14.05 0.47 -4.73
C LYS A 421 13.22 1.59 -5.34
N TYR A 422 11.90 1.40 -5.46
CA TYR A 422 11.00 2.43 -5.94
C TYR A 422 11.09 3.73 -5.11
N TYR A 423 11.16 3.59 -3.79
CA TYR A 423 11.27 4.73 -2.88
C TYR A 423 12.70 5.29 -2.75
N THR A 424 13.74 4.49 -3.02
CA THR A 424 15.13 4.84 -2.65
C THR A 424 16.10 4.97 -3.83
N GLU A 425 15.72 4.62 -5.04
CA GLU A 425 16.51 4.66 -6.29
C GLU A 425 15.71 5.39 -7.38
#